data_33f7528d3f48735cc8aa9612b24f1ccd
#
_entry.id   33f7528d3f48735cc8aa9612b24f1ccd
#
_cell.length_a   1.000
_cell.length_b   1.000
_cell.length_c   1.000
_cell.angle_alpha   90.00
_cell.angle_beta   90.00
_cell.angle_gamma   90.00
#
_symmetry.space_group_name_H-M   'P 1'
#
loop_
_entity.id
_entity.type
_entity.pdbx_description
1 polymer ?
#
loop_
_entity_poly.entity_id
_entity_poly.type
_entity_poly.pdbx_seq_one_letter_code
_entity_poly.pdbx_strand_id
1 'polypeptide(L)'
;VMSHFFRLSTGFLLGLGLLMVMPKASAAIYCVTNVSDLQTALSAAAASFNDDEIRLRQGIYASSQQLVYSSPNPGWAFLTGGWVQQGDNNCAVQNGNAASTVLTGSALHQVLAMYFLPNAGVSSGPRYGLQNLSIRDGYGDSATFQRGGGLQMASYTDVQVEFWLDNVIVANSSGYFGGGADFYARRGLVRIVNSQFSNNVAPTTAFAHFSAVVLAGDGPNGVLVANSTFANGQCPGQGVRGCGIAAMLGEGMRLDIINSLLFNNAISDVNIEGAAAGGFGNGAAFANYSLIGALSGNLPLSASNALVGDPRFVDAPNQDFRLRDDSPFINAGLGTVPIYGYLGYDLSGSLRTRFSALDPGAYENQTWDFIFEDGFQ
;
A
#
# COMPACT_ATOMS: atom_id res chain seq x y z
N VAL A 1 12.81 39.34 82.50
CA VAL A 1 13.06 39.32 81.07
C VAL A 1 12.41 38.10 80.57
N MET A 2 11.17 38.20 80.01
CA MET A 2 10.40 37.06 79.45
C MET A 2 10.46 37.12 77.94
N SER A 3 10.89 36.04 77.31
CA SER A 3 10.89 35.82 75.89
C SER A 3 9.65 34.97 75.48
N HIS A 4 8.81 35.53 74.64
CA HIS A 4 7.67 34.79 74.03
C HIS A 4 8.11 34.06 72.75
N PHE A 5 7.87 32.79 72.76
CA PHE A 5 7.98 31.95 71.55
C PHE A 5 6.68 31.95 70.75
N PHE A 6 6.73 32.46 69.52
CA PHE A 6 5.64 32.28 68.54
C PHE A 6 5.91 30.96 67.80
N ARG A 7 4.93 30.05 67.87
CA ARG A 7 4.88 28.85 67.02
C ARG A 7 4.08 29.18 65.76
N LEU A 8 4.73 29.16 64.60
CA LEU A 8 4.07 29.07 63.31
C LEU A 8 3.71 27.60 63.02
N SER A 9 2.42 27.32 62.86
CA SER A 9 1.93 26.04 62.33
C SER A 9 1.89 26.13 60.81
N THR A 10 2.76 25.45 60.12
CA THR A 10 2.74 25.21 58.65
C THR A 10 1.71 24.13 58.38
N GLY A 11 0.54 24.53 57.90
CA GLY A 11 -0.45 23.61 57.32
C GLY A 11 0.03 23.08 55.97
N PHE A 12 0.29 21.80 55.88
CA PHE A 12 0.60 21.09 54.66
C PHE A 12 -0.71 20.74 53.94
N LEU A 13 -1.08 21.53 52.92
CA LEU A 13 -2.16 21.18 52.01
C LEU A 13 -1.66 20.05 51.10
N LEU A 14 -2.05 18.81 51.40
CA LEU A 14 -1.96 17.72 50.44
C LEU A 14 -2.96 17.96 49.30
N GLY A 15 -2.48 18.52 48.21
CA GLY A 15 -3.20 18.52 46.94
C GLY A 15 -3.30 17.09 46.42
N LEU A 16 -4.48 16.48 46.59
CA LEU A 16 -4.82 15.19 45.97
C LEU A 16 -4.96 15.45 44.45
N GLY A 17 -3.85 15.32 43.72
CA GLY A 17 -3.88 15.28 42.26
C GLY A 17 -4.67 14.06 41.80
N LEU A 18 -5.91 14.27 41.37
CA LEU A 18 -6.70 13.27 40.69
C LEU A 18 -5.99 12.98 39.36
N LEU A 19 -5.12 11.99 39.33
CA LEU A 19 -4.67 11.36 38.07
C LEU A 19 -5.92 10.82 37.42
N MET A 20 -6.53 11.58 36.52
CA MET A 20 -7.48 11.03 35.55
C MET A 20 -6.71 10.06 34.69
N VAL A 21 -6.78 8.79 35.01
CA VAL A 21 -6.45 7.71 34.08
C VAL A 21 -7.51 7.81 32.98
N MET A 22 -7.19 8.56 31.92
CA MET A 22 -8.02 8.50 30.72
C MET A 22 -8.01 7.05 30.24
N PRO A 23 -9.18 6.41 30.13
CA PRO A 23 -9.23 5.09 29.53
C PRO A 23 -8.57 5.19 28.15
N LYS A 24 -7.61 4.34 27.85
CA LYS A 24 -7.16 4.16 26.47
C LYS A 24 -8.41 3.83 25.68
N ALA A 25 -8.82 4.73 24.81
CA ALA A 25 -9.94 4.48 23.93
C ALA A 25 -9.58 3.24 23.09
N SER A 26 -10.51 2.30 23.04
CA SER A 26 -10.34 1.05 22.26
C SER A 26 -10.37 1.36 20.77
N ALA A 27 -9.56 0.65 19.97
CA ALA A 27 -9.65 0.66 18.53
C ALA A 27 -11.11 0.45 18.10
N ALA A 28 -11.61 1.30 17.20
CA ALA A 28 -12.96 1.15 16.69
C ALA A 28 -12.96 0.27 15.43
N ILE A 29 -13.98 -0.58 15.33
CA ILE A 29 -14.24 -1.40 14.14
C ILE A 29 -15.55 -0.91 13.50
N TYR A 30 -15.44 -0.41 12.27
CA TYR A 30 -16.57 0.03 11.48
C TYR A 30 -16.92 -1.05 10.44
N CYS A 31 -18.11 -1.63 10.53
CA CYS A 31 -18.58 -2.56 9.49
C CYS A 31 -19.44 -1.81 8.47
N VAL A 32 -18.97 -1.78 7.23
CA VAL A 32 -19.53 -0.99 6.14
C VAL A 32 -20.13 -1.89 5.07
N THR A 33 -21.35 -1.58 4.66
CA THR A 33 -22.12 -2.38 3.68
C THR A 33 -22.48 -1.63 2.40
N ASN A 34 -22.25 -0.31 2.38
CA ASN A 34 -22.51 0.56 1.23
C ASN A 34 -21.58 1.77 1.22
N VAL A 35 -21.57 2.52 0.12
CA VAL A 35 -20.64 3.65 -0.08
C VAL A 35 -20.92 4.85 0.85
N SER A 36 -22.17 5.10 1.23
CA SER A 36 -22.53 6.20 2.14
C SER A 36 -21.96 5.94 3.54
N ASP A 37 -22.11 4.72 4.02
CA ASP A 37 -21.55 4.30 5.31
C ASP A 37 -20.02 4.35 5.29
N LEU A 38 -19.40 4.04 4.12
CA LEU A 38 -17.95 4.13 3.97
C LEU A 38 -17.44 5.55 4.20
N GLN A 39 -18.01 6.56 3.56
CA GLN A 39 -17.56 7.94 3.77
C GLN A 39 -17.79 8.39 5.22
N THR A 40 -18.86 7.95 5.84
CA THR A 40 -19.16 8.23 7.25
C THR A 40 -18.10 7.58 8.17
N ALA A 41 -17.76 6.32 7.92
CA ALA A 41 -16.74 5.59 8.67
C ALA A 41 -15.34 6.21 8.50
N LEU A 42 -14.96 6.60 7.26
CA LEU A 42 -13.71 7.32 7.00
C LEU A 42 -13.62 8.63 7.80
N SER A 43 -14.72 9.40 7.85
CA SER A 43 -14.75 10.66 8.59
C SER A 43 -14.68 10.44 10.10
N ALA A 44 -15.36 9.42 10.61
CA ALA A 44 -15.35 9.08 12.04
C ALA A 44 -13.98 8.59 12.50
N ALA A 45 -13.36 7.69 11.73
CA ALA A 45 -12.01 7.20 11.99
C ALA A 45 -10.96 8.34 11.90
N ALA A 46 -11.10 9.25 10.93
CA ALA A 46 -10.18 10.39 10.80
C ALA A 46 -10.23 11.36 12.00
N ALA A 47 -11.36 11.45 12.67
CA ALA A 47 -11.52 12.25 13.88
C ALA A 47 -11.02 11.54 15.16
N SER A 48 -10.80 10.24 15.10
CA SER A 48 -10.33 9.41 16.21
C SER A 48 -8.84 9.59 16.47
N PHE A 49 -8.42 9.37 17.74
CA PHE A 49 -7.00 9.26 18.12
C PHE A 49 -6.53 7.81 18.22
N ASN A 50 -7.42 6.87 17.94
CA ASN A 50 -7.18 5.44 18.09
C ASN A 50 -6.75 4.80 16.77
N ASP A 51 -6.33 3.57 16.89
CA ASP A 51 -6.14 2.68 15.75
C ASP A 51 -7.51 2.15 15.33
N ASP A 52 -7.94 2.41 14.09
CA ASP A 52 -9.27 2.09 13.61
C ASP A 52 -9.23 1.13 12.43
N GLU A 53 -10.17 0.20 12.37
CA GLU A 53 -10.39 -0.70 11.25
C GLU A 53 -11.75 -0.46 10.59
N ILE A 54 -11.74 -0.22 9.29
CA ILE A 54 -12.95 -0.09 8.48
C ILE A 54 -13.10 -1.36 7.64
N ARG A 55 -14.05 -2.21 8.03
CA ARG A 55 -14.36 -3.50 7.40
C ARG A 55 -15.41 -3.33 6.32
N LEU A 56 -15.03 -3.65 5.10
CA LEU A 56 -15.89 -3.56 3.93
C LEU A 56 -16.44 -4.95 3.60
N ARG A 57 -17.77 -5.09 3.63
CA ARG A 57 -18.43 -6.29 3.11
C ARG A 57 -18.09 -6.48 1.64
N GLN A 58 -18.13 -7.73 1.19
CA GLN A 58 -18.04 -8.03 -0.24
C GLN A 58 -19.10 -7.28 -1.02
N GLY A 59 -18.70 -6.70 -2.15
CA GLY A 59 -19.59 -5.92 -3.00
C GLY A 59 -18.86 -4.80 -3.74
N ILE A 60 -19.64 -4.02 -4.48
CA ILE A 60 -19.14 -2.88 -5.25
C ILE A 60 -19.58 -1.59 -4.57
N TYR A 61 -18.58 -0.75 -4.26
CA TYR A 61 -18.72 0.57 -3.67
C TYR A 61 -18.46 1.62 -4.75
N ALA A 62 -19.47 1.87 -5.59
CA ALA A 62 -19.41 2.89 -6.63
C ALA A 62 -19.71 4.26 -5.99
N SER A 63 -18.66 5.07 -5.84
CA SER A 63 -18.81 6.42 -5.30
C SER A 63 -19.20 7.40 -6.40
N SER A 64 -19.96 8.43 -6.07
CA SER A 64 -20.24 9.56 -6.96
C SER A 64 -19.23 10.71 -6.80
N GLN A 65 -18.32 10.59 -5.85
CA GLN A 65 -17.27 11.56 -5.57
C GLN A 65 -16.08 10.85 -4.91
N GLN A 66 -14.93 11.49 -4.89
CA GLN A 66 -13.75 11.01 -4.20
C GLN A 66 -14.03 10.66 -2.74
N LEU A 67 -13.64 9.47 -2.32
CA LEU A 67 -13.61 9.08 -0.92
C LEU A 67 -12.37 9.69 -0.24
N VAL A 68 -12.55 10.33 0.90
CA VAL A 68 -11.46 11.03 1.57
C VAL A 68 -11.35 10.61 3.03
N TYR A 69 -10.14 10.22 3.42
CA TYR A 69 -9.69 10.12 4.79
C TYR A 69 -8.64 11.22 5.03
N SER A 70 -8.86 12.12 5.94
CA SER A 70 -7.90 13.19 6.26
C SER A 70 -7.82 13.37 7.76
N SER A 71 -6.70 12.98 8.35
CA SER A 71 -6.57 12.99 9.82
C SER A 71 -5.36 13.79 10.28
N PRO A 72 -5.50 14.61 11.34
CA PRO A 72 -4.39 15.20 12.07
C PRO A 72 -3.81 14.26 13.14
N ASN A 73 -4.44 13.10 13.37
CA ASN A 73 -4.18 12.21 14.48
C ASN A 73 -3.22 11.08 14.10
N PRO A 74 -2.35 10.61 15.02
CA PRO A 74 -1.36 9.58 14.73
C PRO A 74 -1.92 8.14 14.78
N GLY A 75 -3.21 7.97 15.02
CA GLY A 75 -3.87 6.65 15.01
C GLY A 75 -3.78 5.95 13.68
N TRP A 76 -3.73 4.63 13.71
CA TRP A 76 -3.70 3.82 12.48
C TRP A 76 -5.09 3.78 11.84
N ALA A 77 -5.13 3.66 10.52
CA ALA A 77 -6.36 3.46 9.77
C ALA A 77 -6.19 2.36 8.73
N PHE A 78 -6.94 1.28 8.89
CA PHE A 78 -6.95 0.16 7.97
C PHE A 78 -8.32 -0.01 7.33
N LEU A 79 -8.35 -0.04 5.98
CA LEU A 79 -9.50 -0.47 5.21
C LEU A 79 -9.29 -1.91 4.79
N THR A 80 -10.16 -2.80 5.24
CA THR A 80 -10.05 -4.23 4.98
C THR A 80 -11.29 -4.73 4.25
N GLY A 81 -11.10 -5.35 3.08
CA GLY A 81 -12.17 -5.92 2.26
C GLY A 81 -12.38 -7.42 2.49
N GLY A 82 -13.28 -8.02 1.72
CA GLY A 82 -13.55 -9.46 1.75
C GLY A 82 -14.45 -9.94 2.90
N TRP A 83 -15.03 -9.03 3.67
CA TRP A 83 -15.86 -9.40 4.80
C TRP A 83 -17.22 -9.96 4.39
N VAL A 84 -17.66 -11.02 5.04
CA VAL A 84 -18.97 -11.66 4.83
C VAL A 84 -19.75 -11.70 6.13
N GLN A 85 -21.07 -11.71 5.98
CA GLN A 85 -21.99 -11.83 7.10
C GLN A 85 -22.01 -13.26 7.63
N GLN A 86 -22.08 -13.39 8.96
CA GLN A 86 -22.39 -14.64 9.62
C GLN A 86 -23.36 -14.36 10.79
N GLY A 87 -24.55 -14.92 10.71
CA GLY A 87 -25.62 -14.56 11.65
C GLY A 87 -25.95 -13.08 11.55
N ASP A 88 -26.06 -12.40 12.67
CA ASP A 88 -26.34 -10.96 12.76
C ASP A 88 -25.10 -10.08 12.60
N ASN A 89 -23.90 -10.66 12.54
CA ASN A 89 -22.66 -9.92 12.34
C ASN A 89 -22.35 -9.73 10.85
N ASN A 90 -22.46 -8.52 10.37
CA ASN A 90 -22.24 -8.16 8.96
C ASN A 90 -20.79 -8.28 8.49
N CYS A 91 -19.80 -8.24 9.39
CA CYS A 91 -18.37 -8.34 9.09
C CYS A 91 -17.70 -9.39 9.99
N ALA A 92 -18.20 -10.62 9.95
CA ALA A 92 -17.80 -11.69 10.86
C ALA A 92 -16.56 -12.45 10.40
N VAL A 93 -16.49 -12.76 9.10
CA VAL A 93 -15.44 -13.60 8.52
C VAL A 93 -14.87 -12.88 7.30
N GLN A 94 -13.56 -12.86 7.16
CA GLN A 94 -12.87 -12.33 5.99
C GLN A 94 -12.49 -13.46 5.05
N ASN A 95 -12.77 -13.28 3.77
CA ASN A 95 -12.25 -14.12 2.70
C ASN A 95 -11.03 -13.43 2.06
N GLY A 96 -10.03 -14.21 1.64
CA GLY A 96 -8.76 -13.69 1.14
C GLY A 96 -8.78 -13.17 -0.30
N ASN A 97 -9.92 -13.17 -1.01
CA ASN A 97 -9.97 -12.77 -2.41
C ASN A 97 -10.17 -11.24 -2.56
N ALA A 98 -9.14 -10.54 -2.99
CA ALA A 98 -9.15 -9.09 -3.18
C ALA A 98 -10.18 -8.60 -4.22
N ALA A 99 -10.58 -9.44 -5.16
CA ALA A 99 -11.58 -9.09 -6.18
C ALA A 99 -13.02 -9.05 -5.64
N SER A 100 -13.27 -9.56 -4.44
CA SER A 100 -14.59 -9.65 -3.85
C SER A 100 -15.14 -8.33 -3.29
N THR A 101 -14.27 -7.35 -3.05
CA THR A 101 -14.64 -6.01 -2.57
C THR A 101 -14.03 -4.95 -3.48
N VAL A 102 -14.84 -4.17 -4.14
CA VAL A 102 -14.40 -3.22 -5.16
C VAL A 102 -14.79 -1.79 -4.80
N LEU A 103 -13.81 -0.91 -4.66
CA LEU A 103 -14.00 0.53 -4.65
C LEU A 103 -13.81 1.05 -6.08
N THR A 104 -14.77 1.80 -6.61
CA THR A 104 -14.67 2.31 -7.99
C THR A 104 -15.08 3.78 -8.10
N GLY A 105 -14.31 4.53 -8.90
CA GLY A 105 -14.59 5.91 -9.29
C GLY A 105 -15.42 6.02 -10.57
N SER A 106 -15.78 4.90 -11.18
CA SER A 106 -16.57 4.85 -12.44
C SER A 106 -15.96 5.69 -13.57
N ALA A 107 -14.63 5.84 -13.57
CA ALA A 107 -13.84 6.70 -14.46
C ALA A 107 -14.23 8.21 -14.43
N LEU A 108 -14.83 8.67 -13.35
CA LEU A 108 -15.27 10.07 -13.20
C LEU A 108 -14.43 10.88 -12.22
N HIS A 109 -13.83 10.23 -11.23
CA HIS A 109 -13.02 10.88 -10.20
C HIS A 109 -12.03 9.91 -9.57
N GLN A 110 -11.08 10.45 -8.80
CA GLN A 110 -10.17 9.65 -7.97
C GLN A 110 -10.99 8.82 -6.96
N VAL A 111 -10.60 7.55 -6.77
CA VAL A 111 -11.38 6.65 -5.90
C VAL A 111 -11.18 7.00 -4.44
N LEU A 112 -9.92 7.00 -3.95
CA LEU A 112 -9.61 7.17 -2.54
C LEU A 112 -8.39 8.04 -2.33
N ALA A 113 -8.47 8.98 -1.39
CA ALA A 113 -7.32 9.71 -0.88
C ALA A 113 -7.22 9.58 0.64
N MET A 114 -5.99 9.37 1.14
CA MET A 114 -5.68 9.29 2.58
C MET A 114 -4.54 10.27 2.90
N TYR A 115 -4.85 11.26 3.72
CA TYR A 115 -3.90 12.32 4.08
C TYR A 115 -3.60 12.32 5.57
N PHE A 116 -2.33 12.41 5.92
CA PHE A 116 -1.90 12.75 7.27
C PHE A 116 -1.51 14.23 7.31
N LEU A 117 -2.30 15.02 8.03
CA LEU A 117 -2.13 16.47 8.18
C LEU A 117 -2.03 16.82 9.66
N PRO A 118 -0.92 16.49 10.34
CA PRO A 118 -0.81 16.60 11.79
C PRO A 118 -0.86 18.05 12.27
N ASN A 119 -1.42 18.23 13.46
CA ASN A 119 -1.28 19.47 14.21
C ASN A 119 0.17 19.67 14.67
N ALA A 120 0.53 20.89 15.00
CA ALA A 120 1.86 21.20 15.54
C ALA A 120 2.14 20.39 16.82
N GLY A 121 3.36 19.84 16.91
CA GLY A 121 3.80 19.07 18.08
C GLY A 121 3.53 17.57 18.02
N VAL A 122 2.86 17.06 16.98
CA VAL A 122 2.74 15.62 16.74
C VAL A 122 4.11 15.07 16.31
N SER A 123 4.63 14.10 17.04
CA SER A 123 5.96 13.52 16.84
C SER A 123 5.95 12.06 16.33
N SER A 124 4.81 11.40 16.37
CA SER A 124 4.60 10.07 15.83
C SER A 124 3.55 10.11 14.72
N GLY A 125 3.75 9.38 13.65
CA GLY A 125 2.79 9.31 12.54
C GLY A 125 2.02 8.01 12.50
N PRO A 126 0.98 7.98 11.69
CA PRO A 126 0.10 6.85 11.54
C PRO A 126 0.69 5.78 10.63
N ARG A 127 0.00 4.65 10.66
CA ARG A 127 0.07 3.63 9.64
C ARG A 127 -1.28 3.57 8.91
N TYR A 128 -1.26 3.85 7.60
CA TYR A 128 -2.45 3.72 6.76
C TYR A 128 -2.32 2.50 5.88
N GLY A 129 -3.33 1.64 5.90
CA GLY A 129 -3.30 0.37 5.17
C GLY A 129 -4.58 0.06 4.42
N LEU A 130 -4.41 -0.57 3.27
CA LEU A 130 -5.47 -1.22 2.52
C LEU A 130 -5.16 -2.71 2.42
N GLN A 131 -6.16 -3.55 2.67
CA GLN A 131 -5.99 -4.98 2.65
C GLN A 131 -7.18 -5.68 2.01
N ASN A 132 -6.89 -6.63 1.13
CA ASN A 132 -7.87 -7.57 0.59
C ASN A 132 -9.06 -6.89 -0.12
N LEU A 133 -8.76 -5.94 -1.01
CA LEU A 133 -9.74 -5.21 -1.80
C LEU A 133 -9.19 -4.77 -3.16
N SER A 134 -10.10 -4.34 -4.04
CA SER A 134 -9.77 -3.74 -5.33
C SER A 134 -10.11 -2.26 -5.37
N ILE A 135 -9.23 -1.46 -6.00
CA ILE A 135 -9.46 -0.07 -6.39
C ILE A 135 -9.42 -0.01 -7.90
N ARG A 136 -10.52 0.40 -8.53
CA ARG A 136 -10.65 0.35 -9.98
C ARG A 136 -11.29 1.59 -10.58
N ASP A 137 -10.97 1.81 -11.84
CA ASP A 137 -11.65 2.79 -12.69
C ASP A 137 -11.64 4.19 -12.05
N GLY A 138 -10.50 4.57 -11.46
CA GLY A 138 -10.30 5.90 -10.91
C GLY A 138 -9.80 6.86 -11.98
N TYR A 139 -10.19 8.14 -11.86
CA TYR A 139 -9.75 9.21 -12.75
C TYR A 139 -9.22 10.38 -11.92
N GLY A 140 -7.94 10.69 -12.10
CA GLY A 140 -7.29 11.88 -11.60
C GLY A 140 -7.14 12.90 -12.73
N ASP A 141 -7.74 14.07 -12.58
CA ASP A 141 -7.68 15.13 -13.59
C ASP A 141 -6.24 15.64 -13.78
N SER A 142 -5.69 15.40 -14.96
CA SER A 142 -4.34 15.83 -15.29
C SER A 142 -4.20 17.36 -15.43
N ALA A 143 -5.29 18.07 -15.72
CA ALA A 143 -5.29 19.53 -15.81
C ALA A 143 -5.18 20.19 -14.41
N THR A 144 -5.66 19.53 -13.39
CA THR A 144 -5.54 19.97 -11.98
C THR A 144 -4.36 19.29 -11.26
N PHE A 145 -3.52 18.54 -11.97
CA PHE A 145 -2.38 17.78 -11.42
C PHE A 145 -2.78 16.77 -10.35
N GLN A 146 -3.98 16.21 -10.44
CA GLN A 146 -4.48 15.24 -9.46
C GLN A 146 -3.69 13.93 -9.55
N ARG A 147 -3.09 13.56 -8.45
CA ARG A 147 -2.16 12.43 -8.31
C ARG A 147 -2.93 11.17 -7.93
N GLY A 148 -2.52 10.01 -8.46
CA GLY A 148 -3.10 8.73 -8.11
C GLY A 148 -4.56 8.57 -8.52
N GLY A 149 -4.86 8.24 -9.76
CA GLY A 149 -6.25 8.11 -10.20
C GLY A 149 -7.08 7.13 -9.36
N GLY A 150 -6.50 5.99 -8.99
CA GLY A 150 -7.11 5.05 -8.06
C GLY A 150 -6.93 5.47 -6.60
N LEU A 151 -5.69 5.67 -6.17
CA LEU A 151 -5.33 5.87 -4.77
C LEU A 151 -4.31 6.99 -4.61
N GLN A 152 -4.48 7.80 -3.58
CA GLN A 152 -3.42 8.67 -3.07
C GLN A 152 -3.24 8.49 -1.57
N MET A 153 -1.98 8.31 -1.11
CA MET A 153 -1.63 8.36 0.30
C MET A 153 -0.50 9.36 0.50
N ALA A 154 -0.70 10.39 1.33
CA ALA A 154 0.29 11.45 1.44
C ALA A 154 0.48 12.00 2.85
N SER A 155 1.76 12.24 3.17
CA SER A 155 2.21 13.05 4.31
C SER A 155 3.35 13.97 3.86
N TYR A 156 3.12 15.26 3.98
CA TYR A 156 4.08 16.31 3.60
C TYR A 156 4.93 16.80 4.78
N THR A 157 4.88 16.11 5.90
CA THR A 157 5.54 16.48 7.15
C THR A 157 6.78 15.62 7.42
N ASP A 158 7.64 16.07 8.35
CA ASP A 158 8.82 15.30 8.78
C ASP A 158 8.48 14.24 9.85
N VAL A 159 7.19 13.95 10.04
CA VAL A 159 6.73 12.88 10.92
C VAL A 159 6.75 11.56 10.15
N GLN A 160 7.31 10.52 10.78
CA GLN A 160 7.40 9.18 10.19
C GLN A 160 6.01 8.58 9.96
N VAL A 161 5.69 8.20 8.72
CA VAL A 161 4.44 7.51 8.36
C VAL A 161 4.71 6.18 7.68
N GLU A 162 3.74 5.27 7.71
CA GLU A 162 3.79 4.03 6.95
C GLU A 162 2.54 3.89 6.09
N PHE A 163 2.73 3.59 4.81
CA PHE A 163 1.65 3.30 3.85
C PHE A 163 1.75 1.85 3.40
N TRP A 164 0.64 1.11 3.54
CA TRP A 164 0.60 -0.32 3.27
C TRP A 164 -0.48 -0.69 2.26
N LEU A 165 -0.09 -1.49 1.27
CA LEU A 165 -1.01 -2.28 0.46
C LEU A 165 -0.65 -3.76 0.63
N ASP A 166 -1.60 -4.56 1.05
CA ASP A 166 -1.45 -6.01 1.18
C ASP A 166 -2.67 -6.70 0.57
N ASN A 167 -2.43 -7.52 -0.43
CA ASN A 167 -3.50 -8.22 -1.14
C ASN A 167 -4.49 -7.23 -1.79
N VAL A 168 -3.97 -6.27 -2.58
CA VAL A 168 -4.76 -5.19 -3.20
C VAL A 168 -4.63 -5.22 -4.72
N ILE A 169 -5.74 -5.05 -5.42
CA ILE A 169 -5.76 -4.82 -6.86
C ILE A 169 -5.97 -3.33 -7.12
N VAL A 170 -5.08 -2.71 -7.92
CA VAL A 170 -5.24 -1.34 -8.42
C VAL A 170 -5.25 -1.39 -9.95
N ALA A 171 -6.40 -1.14 -10.58
CA ALA A 171 -6.54 -1.37 -12.01
C ALA A 171 -7.37 -0.31 -12.74
N ASN A 172 -7.10 -0.17 -14.05
CA ASN A 172 -7.86 0.66 -14.98
C ASN A 172 -7.98 2.13 -14.53
N SER A 173 -7.01 2.63 -13.81
CA SER A 173 -7.06 3.98 -13.25
C SER A 173 -6.12 4.91 -14.01
N SER A 174 -6.48 6.18 -14.08
CA SER A 174 -5.71 7.20 -14.78
C SER A 174 -5.46 8.42 -13.88
N GLY A 175 -4.22 8.94 -13.86
CA GLY A 175 -3.88 10.10 -13.04
C GLY A 175 -2.57 10.76 -13.47
N TYR A 176 -2.33 11.99 -12.99
CA TYR A 176 -1.17 12.79 -13.39
C TYR A 176 0.16 12.14 -12.96
N PHE A 177 0.31 11.81 -11.67
CA PHE A 177 1.41 10.99 -11.15
C PHE A 177 0.83 9.70 -10.56
N GLY A 178 1.41 8.54 -10.92
CA GLY A 178 0.87 7.26 -10.49
C GLY A 178 -0.56 7.07 -10.97
N GLY A 179 -0.79 6.73 -12.23
CA GLY A 179 -2.14 6.52 -12.76
C GLY A 179 -3.00 5.64 -11.85
N GLY A 180 -2.43 4.55 -11.34
CA GLY A 180 -3.05 3.70 -10.33
C GLY A 180 -2.97 4.29 -8.92
N ALA A 181 -1.76 4.57 -8.42
CA ALA A 181 -1.56 5.08 -7.07
C ALA A 181 -0.42 6.10 -6.97
N ASP A 182 -0.51 7.02 -6.01
CA ASP A 182 0.56 7.94 -5.65
C ASP A 182 0.81 7.92 -4.14
N PHE A 183 2.06 7.70 -3.76
CA PHE A 183 2.52 7.70 -2.37
C PHE A 183 3.51 8.84 -2.16
N TYR A 184 3.23 9.71 -1.23
CA TYR A 184 4.15 10.76 -0.84
C TYR A 184 4.39 10.73 0.67
N ALA A 185 5.54 10.21 1.06
CA ALA A 185 6.00 10.24 2.45
C ALA A 185 7.28 11.07 2.52
N ARG A 186 7.18 12.33 2.96
CA ARG A 186 8.41 13.12 3.17
C ARG A 186 9.35 12.41 4.15
N ARG A 187 8.79 11.75 5.16
CA ARG A 187 9.48 10.81 6.03
C ARG A 187 8.62 9.56 6.22
N GLY A 188 9.10 8.39 5.81
CA GLY A 188 8.24 7.21 5.95
C GLY A 188 8.68 5.97 5.20
N LEU A 189 7.71 5.08 5.05
CA LEU A 189 7.84 3.78 4.43
C LEU A 189 6.59 3.49 3.57
N VAL A 190 6.80 2.97 2.38
CA VAL A 190 5.74 2.44 1.51
C VAL A 190 5.94 0.94 1.34
N ARG A 191 4.91 0.16 1.59
CA ARG A 191 4.90 -1.30 1.42
C ARG A 191 3.79 -1.74 0.47
N ILE A 192 4.15 -2.48 -0.55
CA ILE A 192 3.22 -3.08 -1.51
C ILE A 192 3.53 -4.57 -1.59
N VAL A 193 2.62 -5.39 -1.09
CA VAL A 193 2.83 -6.84 -0.95
C VAL A 193 1.63 -7.58 -1.52
N ASN A 194 1.85 -8.73 -2.15
CA ASN A 194 0.78 -9.56 -2.72
C ASN A 194 -0.22 -8.80 -3.59
N SER A 195 0.23 -7.79 -4.30
CA SER A 195 -0.67 -6.84 -4.95
C SER A 195 -0.53 -6.86 -6.46
N GLN A 196 -1.61 -6.50 -7.15
CA GLN A 196 -1.63 -6.37 -8.60
C GLN A 196 -1.93 -4.93 -9.01
N PHE A 197 -1.10 -4.41 -9.91
CA PHE A 197 -1.36 -3.17 -10.62
C PHE A 197 -1.46 -3.46 -12.10
N SER A 198 -2.58 -3.13 -12.73
CA SER A 198 -2.77 -3.47 -14.13
C SER A 198 -3.56 -2.42 -14.91
N ASN A 199 -3.19 -2.25 -16.18
CA ASN A 199 -3.87 -1.35 -17.12
C ASN A 199 -4.05 0.08 -16.60
N ASN A 200 -3.15 0.57 -15.75
CA ASN A 200 -3.18 1.94 -15.28
C ASN A 200 -2.51 2.86 -16.30
N VAL A 201 -2.96 4.11 -16.37
CA VAL A 201 -2.54 5.08 -17.39
C VAL A 201 -2.04 6.37 -16.74
N ALA A 202 -0.89 6.86 -17.20
CA ALA A 202 -0.43 8.21 -16.90
C ALA A 202 -0.45 9.06 -18.19
N PRO A 203 -1.45 9.90 -18.40
CA PRO A 203 -1.68 10.51 -19.71
C PRO A 203 -0.67 11.58 -20.12
N THR A 204 0.07 12.18 -19.19
CA THR A 204 0.86 13.38 -19.50
C THR A 204 2.36 13.30 -19.22
N THR A 205 2.82 12.90 -18.03
CA THR A 205 4.25 13.09 -17.71
C THR A 205 4.86 12.05 -16.80
N ALA A 206 4.12 11.09 -16.29
CA ALA A 206 4.62 10.31 -15.17
C ALA A 206 4.28 8.80 -15.27
N PHE A 207 4.10 8.13 -14.20
CA PHE A 207 4.21 6.71 -14.02
C PHE A 207 2.82 6.07 -13.98
N ALA A 208 2.59 4.98 -14.72
CA ALA A 208 1.25 4.43 -14.84
C ALA A 208 0.78 3.69 -13.59
N HIS A 209 1.60 2.80 -13.03
CA HIS A 209 1.13 1.99 -11.92
C HIS A 209 1.17 2.72 -10.59
N PHE A 210 2.34 3.09 -10.15
CA PHE A 210 2.43 3.98 -9.01
C PHE A 210 3.66 4.89 -9.06
N SER A 211 3.58 5.98 -8.32
CA SER A 211 4.71 6.79 -7.94
C SER A 211 4.87 6.78 -6.42
N ALA A 212 6.10 6.67 -5.95
CA ALA A 212 6.43 6.76 -4.54
C ALA A 212 7.56 7.76 -4.33
N VAL A 213 7.37 8.70 -3.41
CA VAL A 213 8.39 9.66 -2.99
C VAL A 213 8.65 9.41 -1.50
N VAL A 214 9.89 8.98 -1.17
CA VAL A 214 10.33 8.80 0.22
C VAL A 214 11.68 9.49 0.39
N LEU A 215 11.69 10.63 1.07
CA LEU A 215 12.86 11.50 1.16
C LEU A 215 13.72 11.23 2.39
N ALA A 216 13.12 10.72 3.48
CA ALA A 216 13.80 10.35 4.71
C ALA A 216 13.02 9.23 5.44
N GLY A 217 13.62 8.60 6.44
CA GLY A 217 12.95 7.59 7.25
C GLY A 217 13.81 7.10 8.41
N ASP A 218 13.21 6.36 9.33
CA ASP A 218 13.87 5.72 10.44
C ASP A 218 14.30 4.30 10.03
N GLY A 219 15.41 4.17 9.35
CA GLY A 219 15.94 2.90 8.86
C GLY A 219 16.05 2.83 7.33
N PRO A 220 16.57 1.72 6.78
CA PRO A 220 16.94 1.62 5.37
C PRO A 220 15.77 1.42 4.41
N ASN A 221 14.53 1.29 4.89
CA ASN A 221 13.39 0.89 4.10
C ASN A 221 12.58 2.12 3.64
N GLY A 222 12.73 2.52 2.39
CA GLY A 222 11.92 3.56 1.78
C GLY A 222 10.68 3.00 1.09
N VAL A 223 10.87 2.08 0.15
CA VAL A 223 9.82 1.44 -0.63
C VAL A 223 10.09 -0.07 -0.71
N LEU A 224 9.15 -0.88 -0.29
CA LEU A 224 9.20 -2.33 -0.45
C LEU A 224 8.07 -2.79 -1.38
N VAL A 225 8.45 -3.51 -2.42
CA VAL A 225 7.55 -4.21 -3.34
C VAL A 225 7.86 -5.69 -3.26
N ALA A 226 6.90 -6.51 -2.87
CA ALA A 226 7.15 -7.94 -2.78
C ALA A 226 5.94 -8.77 -3.23
N ASN A 227 6.22 -9.93 -3.85
CA ASN A 227 5.19 -10.86 -4.32
C ASN A 227 4.08 -10.15 -5.10
N SER A 228 4.44 -9.23 -6.01
CA SER A 228 3.47 -8.35 -6.67
C SER A 228 3.62 -8.36 -8.18
N THR A 229 2.52 -8.07 -8.88
CA THR A 229 2.49 -8.03 -10.35
C THR A 229 2.12 -6.64 -10.84
N PHE A 230 2.93 -6.08 -11.75
CA PHE A 230 2.72 -4.79 -12.39
C PHE A 230 2.73 -4.98 -13.90
N ALA A 231 1.58 -4.88 -14.53
CA ALA A 231 1.47 -5.22 -15.93
C ALA A 231 0.61 -4.25 -16.75
N ASN A 232 0.98 -4.09 -18.03
CA ASN A 232 0.25 -3.31 -19.01
C ASN A 232 0.11 -1.82 -18.64
N GLY A 233 1.08 -1.24 -17.98
CA GLY A 233 1.12 0.20 -17.71
C GLY A 233 1.30 1.01 -18.98
N GLN A 234 0.55 2.10 -19.16
CA GLN A 234 0.57 2.93 -20.35
C GLN A 234 0.78 4.42 -20.06
N CYS A 235 1.57 5.07 -20.90
CA CYS A 235 1.91 6.48 -20.80
C CYS A 235 1.90 7.10 -22.19
N PRO A 236 0.74 7.45 -22.75
CA PRO A 236 0.63 7.96 -24.11
C PRO A 236 1.19 9.37 -24.31
N GLY A 237 1.56 10.07 -23.23
CA GLY A 237 2.07 11.44 -23.27
C GLY A 237 3.50 11.57 -23.77
N GLN A 238 3.93 12.80 -24.09
CA GLN A 238 5.31 13.14 -24.47
C GLN A 238 6.18 13.34 -23.23
N GLY A 239 7.47 12.95 -23.32
CA GLY A 239 8.46 13.18 -22.25
C GLY A 239 8.30 12.32 -21.01
N VAL A 240 7.61 11.21 -21.11
CA VAL A 240 7.36 10.26 -20.02
C VAL A 240 8.64 9.49 -19.66
N ARG A 241 8.89 9.32 -18.36
CA ARG A 241 10.08 8.64 -17.86
C ARG A 241 9.93 7.13 -17.74
N GLY A 242 8.69 6.63 -17.66
CA GLY A 242 8.38 5.20 -17.57
C GLY A 242 6.92 4.93 -17.22
N CYS A 243 6.42 3.74 -17.54
CA CYS A 243 5.00 3.42 -17.37
C CYS A 243 4.75 2.33 -16.33
N GLY A 244 5.79 1.76 -15.78
CA GLY A 244 5.71 0.83 -14.66
C GLY A 244 5.60 1.56 -13.32
N ILE A 245 6.56 1.34 -12.44
CA ILE A 245 6.64 1.95 -11.12
C ILE A 245 7.72 3.01 -11.07
N ALA A 246 7.56 3.99 -10.19
CA ALA A 246 8.58 4.99 -9.94
C ALA A 246 8.85 5.18 -8.45
N ALA A 247 10.12 5.40 -8.12
CA ALA A 247 10.55 5.78 -6.78
C ALA A 247 11.50 6.96 -6.83
N MET A 248 11.24 7.97 -6.01
CA MET A 248 12.20 9.03 -5.68
C MET A 248 12.68 8.83 -4.24
N LEU A 249 13.98 8.64 -4.08
CA LEU A 249 14.58 8.16 -2.84
C LEU A 249 15.63 9.15 -2.32
N GLY A 250 15.47 9.58 -1.07
CA GLY A 250 16.49 10.34 -0.35
C GLY A 250 17.62 9.47 0.18
N GLU A 251 18.63 10.09 0.79
CA GLU A 251 19.80 9.41 1.36
C GLU A 251 19.37 8.39 2.44
N GLY A 252 19.95 7.21 2.37
CA GLY A 252 19.63 6.10 3.27
C GLY A 252 18.32 5.37 2.95
N MET A 253 17.49 5.88 2.03
CA MET A 253 16.26 5.20 1.61
C MET A 253 16.55 4.15 0.54
N ARG A 254 15.72 3.10 0.52
CA ARG A 254 15.84 1.99 -0.43
C ARG A 254 14.54 1.74 -1.16
N LEU A 255 14.67 1.29 -2.41
CA LEU A 255 13.64 0.52 -3.11
C LEU A 255 14.10 -0.95 -3.11
N ASP A 256 13.30 -1.82 -2.53
CA ASP A 256 13.50 -3.26 -2.60
C ASP A 256 12.35 -3.90 -3.40
N ILE A 257 12.68 -4.61 -4.48
CA ILE A 257 11.72 -5.36 -5.31
C ILE A 257 12.04 -6.85 -5.19
N ILE A 258 11.15 -7.64 -4.59
CA ILE A 258 11.38 -9.05 -4.29
C ILE A 258 10.25 -9.91 -4.83
N ASN A 259 10.56 -11.03 -5.46
CA ASN A 259 9.56 -11.99 -5.98
C ASN A 259 8.46 -11.31 -6.80
N SER A 260 8.79 -10.34 -7.64
CA SER A 260 7.78 -9.53 -8.31
C SER A 260 7.92 -9.60 -9.85
N LEU A 261 6.79 -9.48 -10.53
CA LEU A 261 6.71 -9.51 -11.98
C LEU A 261 6.31 -8.14 -12.52
N LEU A 262 7.22 -7.50 -13.26
CA LEU A 262 6.95 -6.28 -14.00
C LEU A 262 6.98 -6.63 -15.49
N PHE A 263 5.84 -6.53 -16.17
CA PHE A 263 5.67 -7.08 -17.50
C PHE A 263 4.83 -6.19 -18.41
N ASN A 264 5.32 -6.00 -19.63
CA ASN A 264 4.61 -5.27 -20.68
C ASN A 264 4.21 -3.84 -20.28
N ASN A 265 5.04 -3.16 -19.49
CA ASN A 265 4.88 -1.75 -19.20
C ASN A 265 5.57 -0.93 -20.29
N ALA A 266 4.87 0.04 -20.86
CA ALA A 266 5.43 0.84 -21.93
C ALA A 266 6.62 1.69 -21.41
N ILE A 267 7.65 1.91 -22.23
CA ILE A 267 8.86 2.70 -21.98
C ILE A 267 9.80 2.07 -20.94
N SER A 268 9.40 1.92 -19.68
CA SER A 268 10.20 1.23 -18.66
C SER A 268 9.32 0.62 -17.56
N ASP A 269 9.80 -0.45 -16.97
CA ASP A 269 9.16 -1.11 -15.82
C ASP A 269 9.44 -0.37 -14.52
N VAL A 270 10.65 0.15 -14.34
CA VAL A 270 11.07 0.86 -13.12
C VAL A 270 11.80 2.14 -13.48
N ASN A 271 11.37 3.24 -12.87
CA ASN A 271 12.08 4.52 -12.87
C ASN A 271 12.57 4.83 -11.45
N ILE A 272 13.87 5.11 -11.30
CA ILE A 272 14.48 5.38 -10.00
C ILE A 272 15.19 6.72 -10.04
N GLU A 273 14.75 7.63 -9.19
CA GLU A 273 15.30 8.98 -9.07
C GLU A 273 15.89 9.20 -7.67
N GLY A 274 17.06 9.81 -7.63
CA GLY A 274 17.63 10.32 -6.40
C GLY A 274 17.07 11.69 -6.04
N ALA A 275 16.97 11.98 -4.77
CA ALA A 275 16.44 13.24 -4.25
C ALA A 275 17.54 14.29 -3.98
N ALA A 276 18.76 14.11 -4.49
CA ALA A 276 19.89 15.01 -4.25
C ALA A 276 19.62 16.46 -4.73
N ALA A 277 18.91 16.63 -5.83
CA ALA A 277 18.52 17.95 -6.34
C ALA A 277 17.62 18.74 -5.35
N GLY A 278 16.90 18.05 -4.49
CA GLY A 278 16.07 18.64 -3.41
C GLY A 278 16.81 18.77 -2.06
N GLY A 279 18.10 18.42 -2.00
CA GLY A 279 18.89 18.47 -0.76
C GLY A 279 18.73 17.24 0.15
N PHE A 280 18.07 16.17 -0.31
CA PHE A 280 17.84 14.94 0.47
C PHE A 280 18.83 13.81 0.15
N GLY A 281 19.85 14.04 -0.68
CA GLY A 281 20.80 13.02 -1.11
C GLY A 281 20.18 11.98 -2.07
N ASN A 282 20.86 10.85 -2.21
CA ASN A 282 20.44 9.76 -3.07
C ASN A 282 20.27 8.47 -2.28
N GLY A 283 19.19 7.75 -2.56
CA GLY A 283 18.95 6.40 -2.04
C GLY A 283 19.60 5.31 -2.89
N ALA A 284 19.15 4.07 -2.71
CA ALA A 284 19.59 2.89 -3.44
C ALA A 284 18.42 2.02 -3.86
N ALA A 285 18.60 1.20 -4.92
CA ALA A 285 17.57 0.29 -5.37
C ALA A 285 18.13 -1.13 -5.62
N PHE A 286 17.32 -2.12 -5.22
CA PHE A 286 17.67 -3.53 -5.27
C PHE A 286 16.49 -4.35 -5.79
N ALA A 287 16.80 -5.39 -6.58
CA ALA A 287 15.82 -6.38 -7.00
C ALA A 287 16.35 -7.79 -6.76
N ASN A 288 15.46 -8.70 -6.35
CA ASN A 288 15.82 -10.09 -6.13
C ASN A 288 14.66 -11.01 -6.52
N TYR A 289 14.95 -12.09 -7.25
CA TYR A 289 13.96 -13.03 -7.77
C TYR A 289 12.78 -12.34 -8.49
N SER A 290 13.09 -11.35 -9.31
CA SER A 290 12.06 -10.52 -9.96
C SER A 290 12.30 -10.41 -11.46
N LEU A 291 11.20 -10.34 -12.22
CA LEU A 291 11.22 -10.01 -13.65
C LEU A 291 11.10 -8.50 -13.80
N ILE A 292 12.14 -7.89 -14.34
CA ILE A 292 12.19 -6.46 -14.66
C ILE A 292 12.88 -6.31 -16.01
N GLY A 293 12.22 -5.68 -16.95
CA GLY A 293 12.77 -5.40 -18.28
C GLY A 293 13.53 -4.08 -18.31
N ALA A 294 12.89 -3.03 -18.82
CA ALA A 294 13.54 -1.74 -19.01
C ALA A 294 13.60 -0.89 -17.74
N LEU A 295 14.73 -0.21 -17.57
CA LEU A 295 14.98 0.71 -16.46
C LEU A 295 15.12 2.15 -16.98
N SER A 296 14.76 3.11 -16.15
CA SER A 296 14.99 4.54 -16.39
C SER A 296 15.29 5.29 -15.08
N GLY A 297 15.55 6.60 -15.17
CA GLY A 297 15.92 7.39 -13.99
C GLY A 297 17.43 7.59 -13.88
N ASN A 298 17.88 8.18 -12.77
CA ASN A 298 19.28 8.56 -12.56
C ASN A 298 20.01 7.68 -11.51
N LEU A 299 19.31 6.75 -10.86
CA LEU A 299 19.93 5.78 -9.96
C LEU A 299 19.92 4.37 -10.57
N PRO A 300 20.99 3.59 -10.37
CA PRO A 300 21.04 2.22 -10.82
C PRO A 300 20.19 1.29 -9.93
N LEU A 301 19.71 0.20 -10.52
CA LEU A 301 19.12 -0.94 -9.82
C LEU A 301 20.16 -2.07 -9.73
N SER A 302 20.47 -2.50 -8.52
CA SER A 302 21.29 -3.70 -8.27
C SER A 302 20.39 -4.93 -8.25
N ALA A 303 20.49 -5.78 -9.28
CA ALA A 303 19.67 -6.99 -9.38
C ALA A 303 20.46 -8.25 -9.05
N SER A 304 19.82 -9.19 -8.34
CA SER A 304 20.32 -10.55 -8.10
C SER A 304 19.20 -11.56 -8.39
N ASN A 305 19.57 -12.75 -8.82
CA ASN A 305 18.63 -13.81 -9.20
C ASN A 305 17.51 -13.28 -10.13
N ALA A 306 17.90 -12.45 -11.10
CA ALA A 306 16.96 -11.84 -12.03
C ALA A 306 16.26 -12.88 -12.88
N LEU A 307 14.93 -12.79 -12.98
CA LEU A 307 14.13 -13.61 -13.86
C LEU A 307 14.13 -13.01 -15.27
N VAL A 308 14.15 -13.85 -16.28
CA VAL A 308 14.14 -13.45 -17.68
C VAL A 308 13.20 -14.34 -18.49
N GLY A 309 12.50 -13.73 -19.43
CA GLY A 309 11.58 -14.45 -20.33
C GLY A 309 10.12 -14.10 -20.13
N ASP A 310 9.26 -14.89 -20.74
CA ASP A 310 7.80 -14.73 -20.67
C ASP A 310 7.26 -15.44 -19.42
N PRO A 311 6.55 -14.76 -18.54
CA PRO A 311 5.90 -15.38 -17.37
C PRO A 311 4.78 -16.36 -17.73
N ARG A 312 4.30 -16.36 -18.98
CA ARG A 312 3.20 -17.20 -19.44
C ARG A 312 1.96 -17.08 -18.58
N PHE A 313 1.43 -15.88 -18.49
CA PHE A 313 0.17 -15.64 -17.79
C PHE A 313 -1.01 -16.35 -18.45
N VAL A 314 -2.02 -16.70 -17.66
CA VAL A 314 -3.23 -17.39 -18.13
C VAL A 314 -3.95 -16.54 -19.18
N ASP A 315 -4.22 -15.25 -18.88
CA ASP A 315 -4.89 -14.34 -19.81
C ASP A 315 -4.57 -12.86 -19.46
N ALA A 316 -3.35 -12.45 -19.75
CA ALA A 316 -2.88 -11.08 -19.45
C ALA A 316 -3.75 -9.96 -20.08
N PRO A 317 -4.30 -10.09 -21.29
CA PRO A 317 -5.23 -9.10 -21.84
C PRO A 317 -6.47 -8.88 -20.98
N ASN A 318 -7.00 -9.92 -20.37
CA ASN A 318 -8.15 -9.87 -19.46
C ASN A 318 -7.76 -9.73 -17.99
N GLN A 319 -6.50 -9.37 -17.70
CA GLN A 319 -5.96 -9.12 -16.36
C GLN A 319 -5.90 -10.37 -15.46
N ASP A 320 -5.87 -11.55 -16.05
CA ASP A 320 -5.57 -12.80 -15.36
C ASP A 320 -4.07 -13.07 -15.41
N PHE A 321 -3.36 -12.59 -14.38
CA PHE A 321 -1.91 -12.72 -14.25
C PHE A 321 -1.49 -13.91 -13.39
N ARG A 322 -2.36 -14.89 -13.21
CA ARG A 322 -1.93 -16.20 -12.69
C ARG A 322 -0.97 -16.85 -13.67
N LEU A 323 0.02 -17.56 -13.16
CA LEU A 323 0.94 -18.32 -14.00
C LEU A 323 0.26 -19.58 -14.53
N ARG A 324 0.46 -19.87 -15.80
CA ARG A 324 0.06 -21.15 -16.40
C ARG A 324 0.93 -22.27 -15.86
N ASP A 325 0.43 -23.51 -15.87
CA ASP A 325 1.15 -24.70 -15.38
C ASP A 325 2.49 -24.98 -16.11
N ASP A 326 2.66 -24.44 -17.30
CA ASP A 326 3.91 -24.53 -18.08
C ASP A 326 4.81 -23.28 -17.92
N SER A 327 4.53 -22.40 -16.97
CA SER A 327 5.34 -21.22 -16.72
C SER A 327 6.72 -21.58 -16.16
N PRO A 328 7.80 -20.98 -16.68
CA PRO A 328 9.14 -21.17 -16.13
C PRO A 328 9.33 -20.47 -14.78
N PHE A 329 8.34 -19.70 -14.30
CA PHE A 329 8.42 -18.94 -13.06
C PHE A 329 7.73 -19.63 -11.88
N ILE A 330 7.12 -20.79 -12.07
CA ILE A 330 6.61 -21.60 -10.96
C ILE A 330 7.77 -21.99 -10.05
N ASN A 331 7.62 -21.75 -8.75
CA ASN A 331 8.63 -21.98 -7.70
C ASN A 331 10.00 -21.31 -7.98
N ALA A 332 10.01 -20.22 -8.75
CA ALA A 332 11.25 -19.52 -9.11
C ALA A 332 11.60 -18.35 -8.16
N GLY A 333 10.78 -18.12 -7.15
CA GLY A 333 10.98 -17.05 -6.18
C GLY A 333 11.77 -17.45 -4.93
N LEU A 334 12.04 -16.50 -4.07
CA LEU A 334 12.62 -16.73 -2.76
C LEU A 334 11.57 -17.38 -1.84
N GLY A 335 11.91 -18.51 -1.23
CA GLY A 335 10.97 -19.31 -0.42
C GLY A 335 10.43 -18.64 0.84
N THR A 336 11.14 -17.65 1.38
CA THR A 336 10.69 -16.86 2.52
C THR A 336 11.01 -15.38 2.27
N VAL A 337 9.97 -14.56 2.18
CA VAL A 337 10.17 -13.10 2.19
C VAL A 337 9.95 -12.62 3.62
N PRO A 338 10.93 -11.96 4.24
CA PRO A 338 10.79 -11.47 5.62
C PRO A 338 9.88 -10.24 5.64
N ILE A 339 8.59 -10.48 5.59
CA ILE A 339 7.57 -9.43 5.61
C ILE A 339 6.70 -9.61 6.84
N TYR A 340 6.69 -8.64 7.72
CA TYR A 340 5.78 -8.58 8.86
C TYR A 340 4.34 -8.33 8.38
N GLY A 341 3.38 -9.08 8.89
CA GLY A 341 1.96 -8.91 8.58
C GLY A 341 1.44 -9.68 7.37
N TYR A 342 2.19 -10.61 6.86
CA TYR A 342 1.86 -11.46 5.73
C TYR A 342 0.64 -12.36 6.00
N LEU A 343 -0.38 -12.32 5.15
CA LEU A 343 -1.62 -13.10 5.33
C LEU A 343 -1.48 -14.61 5.07
N GLY A 344 -0.39 -15.06 4.49
CA GLY A 344 -0.22 -16.47 4.08
C GLY A 344 -1.07 -16.87 2.86
N TYR A 345 -1.79 -15.92 2.27
CA TYR A 345 -2.62 -16.10 1.08
C TYR A 345 -2.10 -15.24 -0.08
N ASP A 346 -2.34 -15.70 -1.30
CA ASP A 346 -2.13 -14.95 -2.51
C ASP A 346 -3.31 -14.01 -2.81
N LEU A 347 -3.24 -13.26 -3.91
CA LEU A 347 -4.25 -12.28 -4.28
C LEU A 347 -5.63 -12.90 -4.58
N SER A 348 -5.70 -14.20 -4.89
CA SER A 348 -6.94 -14.94 -5.09
C SER A 348 -7.57 -15.51 -3.81
N GLY A 349 -6.83 -15.44 -2.69
CA GLY A 349 -7.19 -16.06 -1.43
C GLY A 349 -6.75 -17.51 -1.29
N SER A 350 -5.89 -18.00 -2.20
CA SER A 350 -5.27 -19.31 -2.13
C SER A 350 -4.03 -19.29 -1.24
N LEU A 351 -3.60 -20.44 -0.70
CA LEU A 351 -2.40 -20.51 0.13
C LEU A 351 -1.15 -20.11 -0.67
N ARG A 352 -0.34 -19.20 -0.11
CA ARG A 352 0.88 -18.69 -0.72
C ARG A 352 2.08 -19.63 -0.53
N THR A 353 2.15 -20.29 0.62
CA THR A 353 3.24 -21.20 0.96
C THR A 353 2.79 -22.64 0.76
N ARG A 354 2.69 -23.08 -0.48
CA ARG A 354 2.32 -24.46 -0.76
C ARG A 354 3.55 -25.36 -0.99
N PHE A 355 4.67 -24.77 -1.45
CA PHE A 355 5.89 -25.45 -1.82
C PHE A 355 7.14 -24.88 -1.12
N SER A 356 8.30 -25.39 -1.49
CA SER A 356 9.59 -24.97 -0.93
C SER A 356 10.05 -23.59 -1.41
N ALA A 357 9.50 -23.10 -2.51
CA ALA A 357 9.76 -21.78 -3.06
C ALA A 357 8.43 -21.14 -3.47
N LEU A 358 8.38 -19.81 -3.44
CA LEU A 358 7.19 -19.05 -3.85
C LEU A 358 7.21 -18.79 -5.36
N ASP A 359 6.04 -18.63 -5.94
CA ASP A 359 5.93 -18.07 -7.27
C ASP A 359 6.15 -16.55 -7.20
N PRO A 360 6.95 -15.97 -8.09
CA PRO A 360 7.02 -14.53 -8.25
C PRO A 360 5.69 -13.95 -8.74
N GLY A 361 5.36 -12.76 -8.27
CA GLY A 361 4.09 -12.09 -8.62
C GLY A 361 3.01 -12.24 -7.55
N ALA A 362 1.82 -11.77 -7.86
CA ALA A 362 0.71 -11.66 -6.90
C ALA A 362 -0.04 -12.97 -6.64
N TYR A 363 0.19 -14.00 -7.46
CA TYR A 363 -0.53 -15.27 -7.41
C TYR A 363 0.41 -16.44 -7.24
N GLU A 364 -0.06 -17.49 -6.57
CA GLU A 364 0.61 -18.78 -6.42
C GLU A 364 -0.11 -19.82 -7.28
N ASN A 365 0.63 -20.56 -8.11
CA ASN A 365 0.05 -21.67 -8.88
C ASN A 365 -0.29 -22.82 -7.93
N GLN A 366 -1.53 -23.29 -7.98
CA GLN A 366 -2.05 -24.30 -7.05
C GLN A 366 -2.04 -25.73 -7.65
N THR A 367 -1.67 -25.89 -8.93
CA THR A 367 -1.89 -27.13 -9.69
C THR A 367 -0.65 -28.00 -9.83
N TRP A 368 0.53 -27.45 -9.63
CA TRP A 368 1.79 -28.10 -9.93
C TRP A 368 2.11 -29.35 -9.09
N ASP A 369 1.44 -29.55 -7.95
CA ASP A 369 1.71 -30.66 -7.03
C ASP A 369 1.17 -32.02 -7.51
N PHE A 370 0.16 -32.04 -8.36
CA PHE A 370 -0.48 -33.30 -8.73
C PHE A 370 0.38 -34.19 -9.65
N ILE A 371 1.46 -33.65 -10.23
CA ILE A 371 2.31 -34.40 -11.16
C ILE A 371 3.37 -35.22 -10.42
N PHE A 372 3.73 -34.87 -9.19
CA PHE A 372 4.82 -35.55 -8.44
C PHE A 372 4.36 -36.44 -7.28
N GLU A 373 3.13 -36.30 -6.79
CA GLU A 373 2.62 -37.20 -5.73
C GLU A 373 2.25 -38.59 -6.24
N ASP A 374 1.92 -38.78 -7.52
CA ASP A 374 1.46 -40.05 -8.08
C ASP A 374 2.47 -40.76 -8.97
N GLY A 375 3.64 -40.25 -9.16
CA GLY A 375 4.56 -40.77 -10.14
C GLY A 375 5.90 -41.24 -9.64
N PHE A 376 5.96 -42.33 -8.93
CA PHE A 376 7.02 -43.38 -8.96
C PHE A 376 6.73 -44.35 -7.83
N GLN A 377 5.85 -45.28 -8.07
CA GLN A 377 5.89 -46.61 -7.43
C GLN A 377 6.69 -47.57 -8.28
#